data_9849b08133f6e95e6bc023b7179c23c5
#
_entry.id   9849b08133f6e95e6bc023b7179c23c5
#
_cell.length_a   1.000
_cell.length_b   1.000
_cell.length_c   1.000
_cell.angle_alpha   90.00
_cell.angle_beta   90.00
_cell.angle_gamma   90.00
#
_symmetry.space_group_name_H-M   'P 1'
#
loop_
_entity.id
_entity.type
_entity.pdbx_description
1 polymer ?
#
loop_
_entity_poly.entity_id
_entity_poly.type
_entity_poly.pdbx_seq_one_letter_code
_entity_poly.pdbx_strand_id
1 'polypeptide(L)'
;MRHRYRIAAVVGTAATVLGGLAAPASAYYGPEGCPPQYWRAHQGNWQEYRPDSRVSNAWHMTNLPLAERQLTFAQALADPGRTATTSRTLLRSAVASYLNAAHEGVLYPYRRFSAPYYLRISISDAIASGDTGYMREVIRDLDRANNLPCPLH
;
A
#
# COMPACT_ATOMS: atom_id res chain seq x y z
N MET A 1 1.26 0.65 90.96
CA MET A 1 0.57 1.30 89.89
C MET A 1 1.17 0.82 88.57
N ARG A 2 0.49 -0.05 87.79
CA ARG A 2 0.99 -0.62 86.54
C ARG A 2 0.11 -0.12 85.41
N HIS A 3 0.62 0.79 84.58
CA HIS A 3 -0.06 1.25 83.38
C HIS A 3 0.14 0.23 82.22
N ARG A 4 -0.95 -0.34 81.74
CA ARG A 4 -0.98 -1.19 80.56
C ARG A 4 -1.30 -0.31 79.35
N TYR A 5 -0.35 -0.14 78.44
CA TYR A 5 -0.58 0.46 77.13
C TYR A 5 -1.12 -0.61 76.23
N ARG A 6 -2.32 -0.36 75.67
CA ARG A 6 -2.91 -1.18 74.57
C ARG A 6 -2.43 -0.57 73.27
N ILE A 7 -1.69 -1.34 72.46
CA ILE A 7 -1.30 -0.99 71.10
C ILE A 7 -2.44 -1.45 70.20
N ALA A 8 -3.10 -0.50 69.55
CA ALA A 8 -4.07 -0.81 68.48
C ALA A 8 -3.33 -1.00 67.16
N ALA A 9 -3.43 -2.21 66.63
CA ALA A 9 -2.90 -2.51 65.29
C ALA A 9 -3.87 -2.01 64.22
N VAL A 10 -3.42 -1.04 63.43
CA VAL A 10 -4.13 -0.57 62.23
C VAL A 10 -3.75 -1.50 61.08
N VAL A 11 -4.71 -2.31 60.62
CA VAL A 11 -4.55 -3.15 59.44
C VAL A 11 -4.85 -2.24 58.25
N GLY A 12 -3.82 -1.77 57.57
CA GLY A 12 -3.94 -1.07 56.29
C GLY A 12 -4.09 -2.09 55.14
N THR A 13 -5.25 -2.14 54.53
CA THR A 13 -5.49 -2.87 53.28
C THR A 13 -4.87 -2.07 52.13
N ALA A 14 -3.74 -2.55 51.62
CA ALA A 14 -3.15 -2.04 50.39
C ALA A 14 -3.94 -2.60 49.17
N ALA A 15 -4.74 -1.76 48.54
CA ALA A 15 -5.34 -2.09 47.26
C ALA A 15 -4.28 -1.99 46.14
N THR A 16 -3.79 -3.14 45.68
CA THR A 16 -2.94 -3.21 44.48
C THR A 16 -3.80 -2.96 43.26
N VAL A 17 -3.70 -1.76 42.72
CA VAL A 17 -4.19 -1.45 41.37
C VAL A 17 -3.26 -2.13 40.38
N LEU A 18 -3.65 -3.27 39.85
CA LEU A 18 -3.01 -3.87 38.67
C LEU A 18 -3.36 -2.99 37.45
N GLY A 19 -2.60 -1.93 37.28
CA GLY A 19 -2.57 -1.19 36.03
C GLY A 19 -2.02 -2.12 34.94
N GLY A 20 -2.92 -2.69 34.13
CA GLY A 20 -2.54 -3.41 32.93
C GLY A 20 -1.79 -2.44 32.02
N LEU A 21 -0.47 -2.58 31.95
CA LEU A 21 0.32 -1.96 30.91
C LEU A 21 -0.10 -2.64 29.60
N ALA A 22 -0.99 -1.98 28.86
CA ALA A 22 -1.20 -2.35 27.48
C ALA A 22 0.17 -2.26 26.79
N ALA A 23 0.72 -3.40 26.41
CA ALA A 23 1.94 -3.43 25.62
C ALA A 23 1.70 -2.53 24.39
N PRO A 24 2.62 -1.62 24.05
CA PRO A 24 2.49 -0.86 22.82
C PRO A 24 2.34 -1.87 21.68
N ALA A 25 1.30 -1.71 20.86
CA ALA A 25 1.15 -2.48 19.64
C ALA A 25 2.47 -2.35 18.89
N SER A 26 3.16 -3.48 18.68
CA SER A 26 4.45 -3.49 17.98
C SER A 26 4.22 -2.84 16.63
N ALA A 27 4.78 -1.65 16.42
CA ALA A 27 4.68 -0.99 15.14
C ALA A 27 5.29 -1.93 14.09
N TYR A 28 4.48 -2.30 13.08
CA TYR A 28 4.96 -3.10 11.96
C TYR A 28 5.90 -2.23 11.14
N TYR A 29 7.19 -2.55 11.14
CA TYR A 29 8.23 -1.85 10.38
C TYR A 29 8.60 -2.57 9.08
N GLY A 30 7.70 -3.39 8.57
CA GLY A 30 7.91 -4.10 7.29
C GLY A 30 7.51 -3.24 6.08
N PRO A 31 7.75 -3.76 4.87
CA PRO A 31 7.27 -3.12 3.67
C PRO A 31 5.74 -3.11 3.63
N GLU A 32 5.17 -2.05 3.08
CA GLU A 32 3.74 -1.75 3.06
C GLU A 32 3.23 -1.58 1.64
N GLY A 33 1.91 -1.72 1.45
CA GLY A 33 1.27 -1.48 0.17
C GLY A 33 -0.24 -1.51 0.27
N CYS A 34 -0.90 -0.62 -0.47
CA CYS A 34 -2.35 -0.57 -0.55
C CYS A 34 -2.82 -1.11 -1.90
N PRO A 35 -3.87 -1.96 -1.93
CA PRO A 35 -4.34 -2.61 -3.15
C PRO A 35 -5.09 -1.64 -4.07
N PRO A 36 -5.24 -1.97 -5.38
CA PRO A 36 -5.93 -1.12 -6.35
C PRO A 36 -7.32 -0.67 -5.93
N GLN A 37 -8.09 -1.52 -5.24
CA GLN A 37 -9.42 -1.17 -4.73
C GLN A 37 -9.38 -0.09 -3.65
N TYR A 38 -8.34 -0.07 -2.81
CA TYR A 38 -8.13 1.01 -1.83
C TYR A 38 -7.97 2.35 -2.55
N TRP A 39 -7.03 2.44 -3.49
CA TRP A 39 -6.75 3.66 -4.24
C TRP A 39 -7.95 4.15 -5.06
N ARG A 40 -8.71 3.22 -5.63
CA ARG A 40 -9.95 3.54 -6.33
C ARG A 40 -10.97 4.22 -5.41
N ALA A 41 -11.11 3.73 -4.17
CA ALA A 41 -12.08 4.22 -3.20
C ALA A 41 -11.64 5.53 -2.51
N HIS A 42 -10.31 5.77 -2.40
CA HIS A 42 -9.73 6.85 -1.60
C HIS A 42 -8.92 7.82 -2.48
N GLN A 43 -9.55 8.40 -3.50
CA GLN A 43 -8.88 9.33 -4.42
C GLN A 43 -8.38 10.61 -3.72
N GLY A 44 -8.95 10.98 -2.57
CA GLY A 44 -8.49 12.10 -1.74
C GLY A 44 -7.13 11.85 -1.08
N ASN A 45 -6.67 10.60 -0.99
CA ASN A 45 -5.37 10.23 -0.43
C ASN A 45 -4.25 10.20 -1.48
N TRP A 46 -4.54 10.51 -2.75
CA TRP A 46 -3.52 10.48 -3.79
C TRP A 46 -2.54 11.62 -3.64
N GLN A 47 -1.26 11.30 -3.72
CA GLN A 47 -0.17 12.27 -3.74
C GLN A 47 0.52 12.26 -5.11
N GLU A 48 0.95 13.42 -5.59
CA GLU A 48 1.65 13.67 -6.85
C GLU A 48 0.86 13.34 -8.14
N TYR A 49 -0.15 12.49 -8.06
CA TYR A 49 -0.99 12.11 -9.21
C TYR A 49 -2.43 12.52 -9.00
N ARG A 50 -3.09 12.79 -10.10
CA ARG A 50 -4.52 13.14 -10.12
C ARG A 50 -5.31 12.02 -10.78
N PRO A 51 -6.60 11.83 -10.40
CA PRO A 51 -7.45 10.80 -11.00
C PRO A 51 -7.59 10.94 -12.53
N ASP A 52 -7.51 12.16 -13.06
CA ASP A 52 -7.58 12.49 -14.48
C ASP A 52 -6.21 12.43 -15.21
N SER A 53 -5.11 12.17 -14.50
CA SER A 53 -3.79 11.95 -15.09
C SER A 53 -3.83 10.76 -16.04
N ARG A 54 -3.27 10.92 -17.26
CA ARG A 54 -3.24 9.83 -18.24
C ARG A 54 -2.12 8.84 -17.92
N VAL A 55 -2.39 7.54 -18.08
CA VAL A 55 -1.38 6.50 -17.92
C VAL A 55 -0.20 6.66 -18.88
N SER A 56 -0.43 7.21 -20.07
CA SER A 56 0.63 7.51 -21.04
C SER A 56 1.62 8.59 -20.59
N ASN A 57 1.31 9.37 -19.56
CA ASN A 57 2.27 10.32 -18.97
C ASN A 57 3.28 9.64 -18.05
N ALA A 58 2.94 8.46 -17.52
CA ALA A 58 3.81 7.72 -16.60
C ALA A 58 4.72 6.73 -17.32
N TRP A 59 4.25 6.09 -18.39
CA TRP A 59 4.96 5.03 -19.11
C TRP A 59 4.93 5.21 -20.62
N HIS A 60 5.98 4.66 -21.29
CA HIS A 60 5.97 4.51 -22.74
C HIS A 60 5.03 3.38 -23.15
N MET A 61 4.01 3.68 -23.95
CA MET A 61 2.88 2.78 -24.24
C MET A 61 2.64 2.57 -25.73
N THR A 62 3.66 2.69 -26.56
CA THR A 62 3.51 2.64 -28.02
C THR A 62 2.87 1.35 -28.53
N ASN A 63 3.11 0.22 -27.84
CA ASN A 63 2.62 -1.11 -28.22
C ASN A 63 1.24 -1.46 -27.67
N LEU A 64 0.59 -0.55 -26.92
CA LEU A 64 -0.76 -0.78 -26.43
C LEU A 64 -1.83 -0.21 -27.37
N PRO A 65 -3.03 -0.78 -27.38
CA PRO A 65 -4.19 -0.21 -28.06
C PRO A 65 -4.42 1.24 -27.64
N LEU A 66 -4.87 2.10 -28.57
CA LEU A 66 -5.12 3.50 -28.29
C LEU A 66 -6.06 3.70 -27.10
N ALA A 67 -7.11 2.89 -27.00
CA ALA A 67 -8.06 2.94 -25.89
C ALA A 67 -7.40 2.75 -24.53
N GLU A 68 -6.39 1.85 -24.41
CA GLU A 68 -5.66 1.63 -23.18
C GLU A 68 -4.68 2.77 -22.88
N ARG A 69 -4.02 3.31 -23.90
CA ARG A 69 -3.09 4.46 -23.75
C ARG A 69 -3.79 5.74 -23.26
N GLN A 70 -5.07 5.89 -23.60
CA GLN A 70 -5.86 7.06 -23.23
C GLN A 70 -6.52 6.97 -21.86
N LEU A 71 -6.41 5.85 -21.17
CA LEU A 71 -6.97 5.70 -19.83
C LEU A 71 -6.40 6.74 -18.87
N THR A 72 -7.26 7.21 -17.99
CA THR A 72 -6.81 7.93 -16.80
C THR A 72 -6.41 6.96 -15.70
N PHE A 73 -5.69 7.44 -14.70
CA PHE A 73 -5.33 6.64 -13.52
C PHE A 73 -6.59 6.08 -12.84
N ALA A 74 -7.63 6.89 -12.66
CA ALA A 74 -8.90 6.45 -12.08
C ALA A 74 -9.56 5.35 -12.93
N GLN A 75 -9.55 5.47 -14.25
CA GLN A 75 -10.08 4.46 -15.15
C GLN A 75 -9.23 3.20 -15.15
N ALA A 76 -7.90 3.31 -15.04
CA ALA A 76 -7.01 2.17 -14.95
C ALA A 76 -7.21 1.35 -13.67
N LEU A 77 -7.54 1.97 -12.55
CA LEU A 77 -7.86 1.30 -11.27
C LEU A 77 -9.22 0.58 -11.27
N ALA A 78 -10.11 0.89 -12.21
CA ALA A 78 -11.37 0.17 -12.30
C ALA A 78 -11.13 -1.33 -12.52
N ASP A 79 -12.02 -2.17 -11.98
CA ASP A 79 -11.94 -3.61 -12.20
C ASP A 79 -12.07 -3.90 -13.70
N PRO A 80 -11.07 -4.51 -14.31
CA PRO A 80 -11.09 -4.76 -15.75
C PRO A 80 -12.02 -5.91 -16.15
N GLY A 81 -12.59 -6.64 -15.18
CA GLY A 81 -13.45 -7.79 -15.43
C GLY A 81 -12.71 -9.03 -15.92
N ARG A 82 -13.45 -10.14 -16.13
CA ARG A 82 -12.88 -11.44 -16.48
C ARG A 82 -12.33 -11.53 -17.91
N THR A 83 -12.77 -10.65 -18.80
CA THR A 83 -12.36 -10.61 -20.21
C THR A 83 -11.26 -9.59 -20.48
N ALA A 84 -10.66 -9.04 -19.42
CA ALA A 84 -9.61 -8.05 -19.55
C ALA A 84 -8.38 -8.61 -20.28
N THR A 85 -7.75 -7.75 -21.07
CA THR A 85 -6.42 -8.02 -21.63
C THR A 85 -5.37 -8.07 -20.51
N THR A 86 -4.26 -8.75 -20.77
CA THR A 86 -3.15 -8.78 -19.81
C THR A 86 -2.59 -7.38 -19.58
N SER A 87 -2.51 -6.56 -20.63
CA SER A 87 -2.09 -5.15 -20.52
C SER A 87 -3.02 -4.32 -19.63
N ARG A 88 -4.34 -4.53 -19.73
CA ARG A 88 -5.31 -3.84 -18.88
C ARG A 88 -5.14 -4.20 -17.40
N THR A 89 -4.86 -5.47 -17.11
CA THR A 89 -4.56 -5.93 -15.75
C THR A 89 -3.23 -5.34 -15.26
N LEU A 90 -2.21 -5.31 -16.12
CA LEU A 90 -0.92 -4.68 -15.81
C LEU A 90 -1.10 -3.20 -15.44
N LEU A 91 -1.86 -2.44 -16.22
CA LEU A 91 -2.11 -1.02 -15.95
C LEU A 91 -2.77 -0.80 -14.60
N ARG A 92 -3.72 -1.64 -14.22
CA ARG A 92 -4.37 -1.58 -12.90
C ARG A 92 -3.38 -1.77 -11.75
N SER A 93 -2.56 -2.81 -11.81
CA SER A 93 -1.54 -3.08 -10.80
C SER A 93 -0.46 -2.00 -10.79
N ALA A 94 -0.04 -1.52 -11.97
CA ALA A 94 0.96 -0.48 -12.13
C ALA A 94 0.54 0.87 -11.53
N VAL A 95 -0.71 1.30 -11.75
CA VAL A 95 -1.22 2.54 -11.16
C VAL A 95 -1.25 2.45 -9.64
N ALA A 96 -1.72 1.34 -9.07
CA ALA A 96 -1.69 1.14 -7.62
C ALA A 96 -0.26 1.23 -7.07
N SER A 97 0.70 0.59 -7.75
CA SER A 97 2.13 0.63 -7.37
C SER A 97 2.70 2.05 -7.42
N TYR A 98 2.30 2.85 -8.41
CA TYR A 98 2.74 4.24 -8.51
C TYR A 98 2.17 5.10 -7.39
N LEU A 99 0.91 4.91 -7.02
CA LEU A 99 0.28 5.62 -5.91
C LEU A 99 0.89 5.22 -4.57
N ASN A 100 1.14 3.93 -4.35
CA ASN A 100 1.87 3.44 -3.18
C ASN A 100 3.27 4.08 -3.07
N ALA A 101 4.02 4.08 -4.17
CA ALA A 101 5.39 4.61 -4.20
C ALA A 101 5.45 6.15 -4.17
N ALA A 102 4.33 6.83 -4.42
CA ALA A 102 4.20 8.28 -4.33
C ALA A 102 3.82 8.75 -2.92
N HIS A 103 3.11 7.90 -2.17
CA HIS A 103 2.54 8.30 -0.91
C HIS A 103 3.56 8.21 0.23
N GLU A 104 3.82 9.33 0.91
CA GLU A 104 4.82 9.42 1.98
C GLU A 104 4.51 8.53 3.20
N GLY A 105 3.24 8.24 3.43
CA GLY A 105 2.77 7.38 4.53
C GLY A 105 2.78 5.88 4.20
N VAL A 106 3.38 5.44 3.08
CA VAL A 106 3.47 4.02 2.68
C VAL A 106 4.92 3.63 2.45
N LEU A 107 5.43 2.68 3.22
CA LEU A 107 6.77 2.12 3.07
C LEU A 107 6.80 1.11 1.91
N TYR A 108 6.50 1.58 0.69
CA TYR A 108 6.39 0.72 -0.48
C TYR A 108 7.77 0.18 -0.89
N PRO A 109 7.90 -1.13 -1.21
CA PRO A 109 9.20 -1.75 -1.47
C PRO A 109 9.84 -1.32 -2.80
N TYR A 110 9.05 -0.79 -3.74
CA TYR A 110 9.56 -0.33 -5.03
C TYR A 110 9.63 1.19 -5.12
N ARG A 111 10.59 1.68 -5.92
CA ARG A 111 10.75 3.10 -6.19
C ARG A 111 10.36 3.41 -7.63
N ARG A 112 9.76 4.58 -7.88
CA ARG A 112 9.30 4.98 -9.22
C ARG A 112 10.46 5.24 -10.19
N PHE A 113 11.51 5.94 -9.73
CA PHE A 113 12.54 6.52 -10.58
C PHE A 113 13.99 6.19 -10.18
N SER A 114 14.25 5.32 -9.23
CA SER A 114 15.59 5.01 -8.75
C SER A 114 15.89 3.53 -8.62
N ALA A 115 17.15 3.15 -8.93
CA ALA A 115 17.65 1.80 -8.76
C ALA A 115 17.52 1.31 -7.31
N PRO A 116 17.49 0.00 -7.06
CA PRO A 116 17.52 -1.08 -8.06
C PRO A 116 16.15 -1.48 -8.61
N TYR A 117 15.05 -0.98 -8.05
CA TYR A 117 13.69 -1.43 -8.37
C TYR A 117 12.88 -0.31 -9.03
N TYR A 118 13.14 -0.10 -10.30
CA TYR A 118 12.44 0.92 -11.11
C TYR A 118 11.09 0.45 -11.59
N LEU A 119 10.01 0.88 -10.96
CA LEU A 119 8.66 0.63 -11.47
C LEU A 119 8.50 1.10 -12.92
N ARG A 120 9.00 2.31 -13.23
CA ARG A 120 8.88 2.89 -14.56
C ARG A 120 9.48 2.01 -15.64
N ILE A 121 10.71 1.51 -15.42
CA ILE A 121 11.41 0.68 -16.42
C ILE A 121 10.71 -0.66 -16.56
N SER A 122 10.48 -1.38 -15.46
CA SER A 122 9.87 -2.71 -15.49
C SER A 122 8.49 -2.71 -16.16
N ILE A 123 7.66 -1.70 -15.87
CA ILE A 123 6.33 -1.58 -16.48
C ILE A 123 6.45 -1.21 -17.96
N SER A 124 7.32 -0.24 -18.32
CA SER A 124 7.53 0.16 -19.71
C SER A 124 8.09 -0.98 -20.56
N ASP A 125 9.04 -1.75 -20.03
CA ASP A 125 9.63 -2.90 -20.73
C ASP A 125 8.62 -4.02 -20.93
N ALA A 126 7.80 -4.32 -19.92
CA ALA A 126 6.72 -5.29 -20.04
C ALA A 126 5.72 -4.88 -21.13
N ILE A 127 5.34 -3.62 -21.18
CA ILE A 127 4.46 -3.08 -22.22
C ILE A 127 5.14 -3.13 -23.60
N ALA A 128 6.40 -2.71 -23.68
CA ALA A 128 7.15 -2.63 -24.94
C ALA A 128 7.42 -4.01 -25.54
N SER A 129 7.58 -5.04 -24.71
CA SER A 129 7.82 -6.41 -25.15
C SER A 129 6.64 -7.00 -25.93
N GLY A 130 5.41 -6.59 -25.60
CA GLY A 130 4.19 -7.24 -26.09
C GLY A 130 4.00 -8.67 -25.58
N ASP A 131 4.93 -9.19 -24.77
CA ASP A 131 4.89 -10.56 -24.24
C ASP A 131 3.94 -10.64 -23.04
N THR A 132 2.85 -11.38 -23.22
CA THR A 132 1.86 -11.57 -22.13
C THR A 132 2.41 -12.41 -20.98
N GLY A 133 3.41 -13.27 -21.20
CA GLY A 133 4.09 -14.03 -20.15
C GLY A 133 4.87 -13.10 -19.24
N TYR A 134 5.70 -12.24 -19.83
CA TYR A 134 6.47 -11.23 -19.08
C TYR A 134 5.55 -10.24 -18.37
N MET A 135 4.49 -9.75 -19.04
CA MET A 135 3.50 -8.90 -18.37
C MET A 135 2.91 -9.57 -17.12
N ARG A 136 2.58 -10.86 -17.17
CA ARG A 136 2.04 -11.60 -16.02
C ARG A 136 3.06 -11.74 -14.88
N GLU A 137 4.33 -11.86 -15.18
CA GLU A 137 5.39 -11.85 -14.15
C GLU A 137 5.43 -10.51 -13.43
N VAL A 138 5.46 -9.42 -14.18
CA VAL A 138 5.44 -8.07 -13.61
C VAL A 138 4.15 -7.85 -12.79
N ILE A 139 2.98 -8.25 -13.30
CA ILE A 139 1.70 -8.18 -12.55
C ILE A 139 1.82 -8.90 -11.21
N ARG A 140 2.35 -10.15 -11.18
CA ARG A 140 2.47 -10.92 -9.93
C ARG A 140 3.35 -10.21 -8.89
N ASP A 141 4.44 -9.59 -9.33
CA ASP A 141 5.35 -8.88 -8.43
C ASP A 141 4.72 -7.59 -7.90
N LEU A 142 4.05 -6.83 -8.76
CA LEU A 142 3.30 -5.64 -8.38
C LEU A 142 2.14 -5.97 -7.42
N ASP A 143 1.37 -7.01 -7.74
CA ASP A 143 0.23 -7.42 -6.90
C ASP A 143 0.69 -7.92 -5.53
N ARG A 144 1.82 -8.66 -5.47
CA ARG A 144 2.40 -9.07 -4.18
C ARG A 144 2.73 -7.85 -3.32
N ALA A 145 3.35 -6.83 -3.89
CA ALA A 145 3.69 -5.60 -3.18
C ALA A 145 2.47 -4.75 -2.84
N ASN A 146 1.50 -4.64 -3.75
CA ASN A 146 0.27 -3.88 -3.53
C ASN A 146 -0.65 -4.49 -2.47
N ASN A 147 -0.53 -5.80 -2.19
CA ASN A 147 -1.34 -6.50 -1.19
C ASN A 147 -0.60 -6.69 0.15
N LEU A 148 0.49 -5.99 0.38
CA LEU A 148 1.09 -5.87 1.70
C LEU A 148 0.15 -5.12 2.66
N PRO A 149 0.40 -5.15 3.98
CA PRO A 149 -0.40 -4.38 4.92
C PRO A 149 -0.51 -2.91 4.50
N CYS A 150 -1.74 -2.41 4.33
CA CYS A 150 -1.99 -1.02 3.97
C CYS A 150 -2.05 -0.18 5.26
N PRO A 151 -1.18 0.82 5.45
CA PRO A 151 -1.15 1.64 6.66
C PRO A 151 -2.22 2.74 6.65
N LEU A 152 -2.83 3.00 5.51
CA LEU A 152 -3.80 4.09 5.32
C LEU A 152 -5.22 3.62 5.65
N HIS A 153 -5.95 4.42 6.39
CA HIS A 153 -7.33 4.15 6.83
C HIS A 153 -8.32 5.14 6.21
#